data_565974e900ef4483fbeb0fa29c67eb6d
#
_entry.id   565974e900ef4483fbeb0fa29c67eb6d
#
_cell.length_a   1.000
_cell.length_b   1.000
_cell.length_c   1.000
_cell.angle_alpha   90.00
_cell.angle_beta   90.00
_cell.angle_gamma   90.00
#
_symmetry.space_group_name_H-M   'P 1'
#
loop_
_entity.id
_entity.type
_entity.pdbx_description
1 polymer ?
#
loop_
_entity_poly.entity_id
_entity_poly.type
_entity_poly.pdbx_seq_one_letter_code
_entity_poly.pdbx_strand_id
1 'polypeptide(L)'
;MKYHYKDLGLVNTKEMFAKANKEGYAVPAFNFNNMEQLQGIIEACVEEGSPVILQVSTGARKYIGKEMLPWIAKAATAYVKAAGSDIPVALHLDHGPNFEEAKDCIEYGFSSVMYDGSHHPYDENVAEAKKVADFAHQHDVTVEAELGVLAGIEDDVKAAEHIY
;
A
#
# COMPACT_ATOMS: atom_id res chain seq x y z
N MET A 1 -8.27 -4.46 -15.86
CA MET A 1 -8.07 -4.85 -14.46
C MET A 1 -8.25 -6.36 -14.34
N LYS A 2 -7.31 -7.04 -13.70
CA LYS A 2 -7.35 -8.51 -13.53
C LYS A 2 -8.09 -8.90 -12.25
N TYR A 3 -7.91 -8.11 -11.18
CA TYR A 3 -8.59 -8.25 -9.91
C TYR A 3 -9.01 -6.87 -9.39
N HIS A 4 -10.22 -6.76 -8.84
CA HIS A 4 -10.61 -5.55 -8.11
C HIS A 4 -10.42 -5.80 -6.60
N TYR A 5 -9.83 -4.85 -5.89
CA TYR A 5 -9.51 -5.00 -4.46
C TYR A 5 -10.74 -5.36 -3.60
N LYS A 6 -11.94 -4.87 -3.94
CA LYS A 6 -13.20 -5.22 -3.25
C LYS A 6 -13.54 -6.71 -3.35
N ASP A 7 -13.18 -7.38 -4.47
CA ASP A 7 -13.39 -8.82 -4.65
C ASP A 7 -12.44 -9.66 -3.77
N LEU A 8 -11.36 -9.03 -3.31
CA LEU A 8 -10.41 -9.60 -2.36
C LEU A 8 -10.80 -9.33 -0.89
N GLY A 9 -11.87 -8.56 -0.65
CA GLY A 9 -12.31 -8.16 0.67
C GLY A 9 -11.51 -7.00 1.28
N LEU A 10 -10.70 -6.33 0.47
CA LEU A 10 -9.90 -5.17 0.86
C LEU A 10 -10.72 -3.88 0.83
N VAL A 11 -10.22 -2.85 1.52
CA VAL A 11 -10.71 -1.47 1.44
C VAL A 11 -9.58 -0.55 0.97
N ASN A 12 -9.91 0.61 0.40
CA ASN A 12 -8.92 1.67 0.22
C ASN A 12 -8.72 2.44 1.54
N THR A 13 -7.71 3.31 1.59
CA THR A 13 -7.34 3.99 2.85
C THR A 13 -8.18 5.22 3.17
N LYS A 14 -9.09 5.65 2.29
CA LYS A 14 -9.84 6.91 2.43
C LYS A 14 -10.65 7.00 3.72
N GLU A 15 -11.56 6.05 3.93
CA GLU A 15 -12.40 6.04 5.13
C GLU A 15 -11.59 5.69 6.38
N MET A 16 -10.59 4.84 6.25
CA MET A 16 -9.66 4.46 7.31
C MET A 16 -8.93 5.70 7.87
N PHE A 17 -8.36 6.53 6.99
CA PHE A 17 -7.69 7.78 7.39
C PHE A 17 -8.66 8.84 7.88
N ALA A 18 -9.84 8.97 7.26
CA ALA A 18 -10.85 9.91 7.72
C ALA A 18 -11.26 9.61 9.17
N LYS A 19 -11.48 8.34 9.51
CA LYS A 19 -11.79 7.89 10.87
C LYS A 19 -10.61 8.13 11.82
N ALA A 20 -9.41 7.71 11.45
CA ALA A 20 -8.20 7.87 12.26
C ALA A 20 -7.94 9.34 12.60
N ASN A 21 -8.05 10.23 11.62
CA ASN A 21 -7.88 11.68 11.82
C ASN A 21 -8.95 12.26 12.75
N LYS A 22 -10.20 11.84 12.60
CA LYS A 22 -11.31 12.31 13.44
C LYS A 22 -11.17 11.85 14.89
N GLU A 23 -10.74 10.62 15.10
CA GLU A 23 -10.67 9.97 16.41
C GLU A 23 -9.29 10.10 17.09
N GLY A 24 -8.28 10.59 16.38
CA GLY A 24 -6.96 10.90 16.92
C GLY A 24 -6.08 9.67 17.16
N TYR A 25 -6.12 8.67 16.27
CA TYR A 25 -5.23 7.50 16.32
C TYR A 25 -4.44 7.30 15.02
N ALA A 26 -3.35 6.55 15.09
CA ALA A 26 -2.56 6.16 13.91
C ALA A 26 -3.05 4.82 13.33
N VAL A 27 -2.98 4.69 12.00
CA VAL A 27 -3.19 3.42 11.32
C VAL A 27 -1.82 2.78 11.05
N PRO A 28 -1.58 1.54 11.50
CA PRO A 28 -0.32 0.88 11.25
C PRO A 28 -0.20 0.44 9.78
N ALA A 29 1.00 0.61 9.23
CA ALA A 29 1.39 0.14 7.92
C ALA A 29 2.60 -0.78 8.05
N PHE A 30 2.44 -2.05 7.71
CA PHE A 30 3.45 -3.07 7.91
C PHE A 30 3.88 -3.69 6.59
N ASN A 31 5.20 -3.65 6.33
CA ASN A 31 5.79 -4.37 5.21
C ASN A 31 5.83 -5.88 5.50
N PHE A 32 5.51 -6.67 4.49
CA PHE A 32 5.63 -8.13 4.56
C PHE A 32 6.25 -8.70 3.28
N ASN A 33 6.98 -9.81 3.43
CA ASN A 33 7.64 -10.50 2.33
C ASN A 33 7.24 -11.99 2.23
N ASN A 34 6.60 -12.54 3.26
CA ASN A 34 6.25 -13.96 3.34
C ASN A 34 4.98 -14.17 4.17
N MET A 35 4.51 -15.41 4.19
CA MET A 35 3.28 -15.80 4.89
C MET A 35 3.39 -15.66 6.41
N GLU A 36 4.54 -15.96 6.98
CA GLU A 36 4.75 -15.95 8.43
C GLU A 36 4.66 -14.53 8.99
N GLN A 37 5.24 -13.55 8.26
CA GLN A 37 5.10 -12.13 8.62
C GLN A 37 3.65 -11.68 8.48
N LEU A 38 2.98 -12.04 7.38
CA LEU A 38 1.58 -11.69 7.17
C LEU A 38 0.69 -12.26 8.26
N GLN A 39 0.87 -13.52 8.65
CA GLN A 39 0.10 -14.15 9.73
C GLN A 39 0.28 -13.40 11.04
N GLY A 40 1.50 -13.13 11.45
CA GLY A 40 1.75 -12.39 12.70
C GLY A 40 1.15 -10.98 12.68
N ILE A 41 1.22 -10.26 11.55
CA ILE A 41 0.62 -8.93 11.39
C ILE A 41 -0.90 -9.02 11.54
N ILE A 42 -1.55 -9.92 10.80
CA ILE A 42 -3.02 -10.02 10.81
C ILE A 42 -3.53 -10.52 12.16
N GLU A 43 -2.88 -11.50 12.78
CA GLU A 43 -3.25 -11.99 14.11
C GLU A 43 -3.21 -10.88 15.16
N ALA A 44 -2.12 -10.13 15.20
CA ALA A 44 -1.98 -9.00 16.12
C ALA A 44 -3.03 -7.90 15.86
N CYS A 45 -3.29 -7.56 14.60
CA CYS A 45 -4.29 -6.54 14.28
C CYS A 45 -5.73 -6.99 14.61
N VAL A 46 -6.04 -8.28 14.46
CA VAL A 46 -7.34 -8.85 14.87
C VAL A 46 -7.47 -8.82 16.39
N GLU A 47 -6.45 -9.22 17.13
CA GLU A 47 -6.42 -9.20 18.59
C GLU A 47 -6.64 -7.80 19.17
N GLU A 48 -5.99 -6.79 18.57
CA GLU A 48 -6.07 -5.40 18.99
C GLU A 48 -7.30 -4.64 18.40
N GLY A 49 -8.08 -5.27 17.50
CA GLY A 49 -9.18 -4.59 16.80
C GLY A 49 -8.70 -3.44 15.91
N SER A 50 -7.45 -3.50 15.43
CA SER A 50 -6.78 -2.44 14.69
C SER A 50 -7.00 -2.57 13.18
N PRO A 51 -7.32 -1.47 12.46
CA PRO A 51 -7.17 -1.44 11.01
C PRO A 51 -5.71 -1.68 10.62
N VAL A 52 -5.46 -2.12 9.39
CA VAL A 52 -4.10 -2.38 8.93
C VAL A 52 -3.90 -2.06 7.45
N ILE A 53 -2.73 -1.49 7.13
CA ILE A 53 -2.21 -1.36 5.79
C ILE A 53 -1.10 -2.40 5.63
N LEU A 54 -1.31 -3.37 4.74
CA LEU A 54 -0.32 -4.36 4.35
C LEU A 54 0.51 -3.76 3.22
N GLN A 55 1.79 -3.47 3.50
CA GLN A 55 2.69 -2.83 2.53
C GLN A 55 3.56 -3.85 1.81
N VAL A 56 3.78 -3.59 0.52
CA VAL A 56 4.66 -4.41 -0.32
C VAL A 56 5.49 -3.49 -1.19
N SER A 57 6.82 -3.48 -0.96
CA SER A 57 7.75 -2.79 -1.83
C SER A 57 7.89 -3.49 -3.19
N THR A 58 8.47 -2.81 -4.16
CA THR A 58 8.82 -3.40 -5.46
C THR A 58 9.64 -4.69 -5.31
N GLY A 59 10.60 -4.70 -4.39
CA GLY A 59 11.43 -5.88 -4.09
C GLY A 59 10.61 -7.03 -3.51
N ALA A 60 9.78 -6.76 -2.51
CA ALA A 60 8.88 -7.75 -1.90
C ALA A 60 7.88 -8.31 -2.91
N ARG A 61 7.28 -7.44 -3.74
CA ARG A 61 6.37 -7.82 -4.82
C ARG A 61 7.03 -8.77 -5.83
N LYS A 62 8.27 -8.50 -6.20
CA LYS A 62 9.06 -9.36 -7.09
C LYS A 62 9.38 -10.71 -6.43
N TYR A 63 9.68 -10.71 -5.13
CA TYR A 63 9.98 -11.92 -4.36
C TYR A 63 8.76 -12.82 -4.20
N ILE A 64 7.62 -12.28 -3.79
CA ILE A 64 6.36 -13.01 -3.60
C ILE A 64 5.79 -13.46 -4.95
N GLY A 65 5.91 -12.63 -5.97
CA GLY A 65 5.31 -12.81 -7.29
C GLY A 65 3.93 -12.18 -7.41
N LYS A 66 3.77 -11.33 -8.41
CA LYS A 66 2.55 -10.54 -8.62
C LYS A 66 1.27 -11.37 -8.78
N GLU A 67 1.39 -12.59 -9.28
CA GLU A 67 0.25 -13.50 -9.44
C GLU A 67 -0.22 -14.10 -8.10
N MET A 68 0.68 -14.17 -7.11
CA MET A 68 0.38 -14.71 -5.78
C MET A 68 -0.23 -13.66 -4.84
N LEU A 69 0.18 -12.40 -4.97
CA LEU A 69 -0.21 -11.32 -4.06
C LEU A 69 -1.72 -11.16 -3.87
N PRO A 70 -2.57 -11.17 -4.92
CA PRO A 70 -4.02 -11.07 -4.74
C PRO A 70 -4.58 -12.18 -3.86
N TRP A 71 -4.05 -13.38 -3.98
CA TRP A 71 -4.51 -14.54 -3.20
C TRP A 71 -4.04 -14.50 -1.75
N ILE A 72 -2.82 -14.02 -1.53
CA ILE A 72 -2.27 -13.80 -0.19
C ILE A 72 -3.08 -12.71 0.53
N ALA A 73 -3.39 -11.60 -0.14
CA ALA A 73 -4.25 -10.55 0.40
C ALA A 73 -5.68 -11.05 0.70
N LYS A 74 -6.23 -11.88 -0.19
CA LYS A 74 -7.53 -12.53 0.04
C LYS A 74 -7.50 -13.49 1.22
N ALA A 75 -6.40 -14.21 1.43
CA ALA A 75 -6.22 -15.09 2.59
C ALA A 75 -6.22 -14.27 3.90
N ALA A 76 -5.55 -13.12 3.93
CA ALA A 76 -5.56 -12.20 5.08
C ALA A 76 -6.99 -11.73 5.42
N THR A 77 -7.76 -11.25 4.45
CA THR A 77 -9.14 -10.82 4.68
C THR A 77 -10.08 -11.98 5.04
N ALA A 78 -9.84 -13.17 4.51
CA ALA A 78 -10.58 -14.38 4.91
C ALA A 78 -10.29 -14.78 6.35
N TYR A 79 -9.04 -14.66 6.80
CA TYR A 79 -8.65 -14.89 8.19
C TYR A 79 -9.37 -13.93 9.14
N VAL A 80 -9.37 -12.61 8.83
CA VAL A 80 -10.10 -11.60 9.62
C VAL A 80 -11.57 -12.01 9.82
N LYS A 81 -12.25 -12.40 8.76
CA LYS A 81 -13.63 -12.86 8.81
C LYS A 81 -13.82 -14.14 9.64
N ALA A 82 -12.91 -15.12 9.47
CA ALA A 82 -12.96 -16.37 10.22
C ALA A 82 -12.75 -16.17 11.73
N ALA A 83 -11.96 -15.17 12.10
CA ALA A 83 -11.76 -14.74 13.49
C ALA A 83 -12.96 -13.96 14.08
N GLY A 84 -14.01 -13.72 13.29
CA GLY A 84 -15.18 -12.94 13.74
C GLY A 84 -14.91 -11.43 13.82
N SER A 85 -13.85 -10.95 13.17
CA SER A 85 -13.45 -9.54 13.14
C SER A 85 -13.93 -8.87 11.85
N ASP A 86 -14.04 -7.56 11.88
CA ASP A 86 -14.39 -6.69 10.74
C ASP A 86 -13.37 -5.56 10.51
N ILE A 87 -12.15 -5.70 11.07
CA ILE A 87 -11.09 -4.70 10.87
C ILE A 87 -10.85 -4.45 9.39
N PRO A 88 -10.73 -3.18 8.95
CA PRO A 88 -10.42 -2.87 7.59
C PRO A 88 -8.97 -3.19 7.25
N VAL A 89 -8.76 -3.84 6.10
CA VAL A 89 -7.44 -4.23 5.57
C VAL A 89 -7.24 -3.58 4.21
N ALA A 90 -6.15 -2.85 4.03
CA ALA A 90 -5.72 -2.31 2.75
C ALA A 90 -4.44 -3.03 2.26
N LEU A 91 -4.28 -3.17 0.94
CA LEU A 91 -3.04 -3.61 0.31
C LEU A 91 -2.42 -2.42 -0.42
N HIS A 92 -1.18 -2.09 -0.11
CA HIS A 92 -0.50 -0.88 -0.52
C HIS A 92 0.83 -1.17 -1.23
N LEU A 93 1.06 -0.52 -2.37
CA LEU A 93 2.39 -0.44 -2.99
C LEU A 93 3.22 0.60 -2.25
N ASP A 94 4.34 0.17 -1.71
CA ASP A 94 5.29 0.97 -0.95
C ASP A 94 6.45 1.39 -1.87
N HIS A 95 6.69 2.70 -2.01
CA HIS A 95 7.71 3.31 -2.86
C HIS A 95 7.72 2.81 -4.33
N GLY A 96 6.59 2.93 -5.01
CA GLY A 96 6.51 2.59 -6.44
C GLY A 96 7.29 3.59 -7.31
N PRO A 97 8.24 3.14 -8.15
CA PRO A 97 9.18 4.00 -8.85
C PRO A 97 8.58 4.73 -10.08
N ASN A 98 7.42 4.30 -10.56
CA ASN A 98 6.84 4.86 -11.79
C ASN A 98 5.35 4.50 -11.95
N PHE A 99 4.73 5.16 -12.93
CA PHE A 99 3.33 4.95 -13.27
C PHE A 99 3.00 3.49 -13.66
N GLU A 100 3.86 2.84 -14.44
CA GLU A 100 3.57 1.49 -14.94
C GLU A 100 3.50 0.46 -13.80
N GLU A 101 4.34 0.60 -12.77
CA GLU A 101 4.29 -0.25 -11.59
C GLU A 101 3.05 0.03 -10.74
N ALA A 102 2.73 1.29 -10.49
CA ALA A 102 1.52 1.67 -9.79
C ALA A 102 0.25 1.15 -10.51
N LYS A 103 0.19 1.32 -11.83
CA LYS A 103 -0.88 0.80 -12.68
C LYS A 103 -0.99 -0.73 -12.60
N ASP A 104 0.12 -1.45 -12.73
CA ASP A 104 0.13 -2.92 -12.65
C ASP A 104 -0.34 -3.39 -11.26
N CYS A 105 0.06 -2.73 -10.18
CA CYS A 105 -0.45 -3.01 -8.84
C CYS A 105 -1.96 -2.82 -8.74
N ILE A 106 -2.50 -1.71 -9.23
CA ILE A 106 -3.94 -1.44 -9.25
C ILE A 106 -4.68 -2.52 -10.05
N GLU A 107 -4.17 -2.91 -11.22
CA GLU A 107 -4.76 -3.96 -12.04
C GLU A 107 -4.75 -5.34 -11.34
N TYR A 108 -3.83 -5.55 -10.40
CA TYR A 108 -3.71 -6.75 -9.59
C TYR A 108 -4.36 -6.66 -8.20
N GLY A 109 -5.20 -5.65 -7.97
CA GLY A 109 -6.06 -5.57 -6.80
C GLY A 109 -5.45 -4.88 -5.58
N PHE A 110 -4.44 -4.05 -5.78
CA PHE A 110 -4.00 -3.11 -4.73
C PHE A 110 -5.07 -2.04 -4.52
N SER A 111 -5.33 -1.71 -3.27
CA SER A 111 -6.34 -0.73 -2.86
C SER A 111 -5.77 0.66 -2.56
N SER A 112 -4.43 0.74 -2.49
CA SER A 112 -3.65 1.95 -2.29
C SER A 112 -2.28 1.80 -2.96
N VAL A 113 -1.72 2.87 -3.47
CA VAL A 113 -0.38 2.89 -4.07
C VAL A 113 0.35 4.16 -3.69
N MET A 114 1.66 4.05 -3.44
CA MET A 114 2.56 5.19 -3.35
C MET A 114 3.39 5.29 -4.62
N TYR A 115 3.44 6.50 -5.18
CA TYR A 115 4.42 6.86 -6.20
C TYR A 115 5.53 7.69 -5.54
N ASP A 116 6.75 7.20 -5.63
CA ASP A 116 7.93 7.89 -5.14
C ASP A 116 8.71 8.52 -6.28
N GLY A 117 8.48 9.80 -6.52
CA GLY A 117 9.22 10.65 -7.44
C GLY A 117 10.16 11.64 -6.74
N SER A 118 10.49 11.40 -5.47
CA SER A 118 11.27 12.31 -4.62
C SER A 118 12.64 12.69 -5.20
N HIS A 119 13.24 11.79 -5.97
CA HIS A 119 14.53 11.97 -6.66
C HIS A 119 14.43 12.67 -8.02
N HIS A 120 13.22 12.90 -8.55
CA HIS A 120 13.00 13.66 -9.77
C HIS A 120 12.89 15.17 -9.51
N PRO A 121 13.14 16.03 -10.53
CA PRO A 121 12.78 17.43 -10.45
C PRO A 121 11.31 17.62 -10.10
N TYR A 122 11.00 18.67 -9.33
CA TYR A 122 9.65 18.94 -8.81
C TYR A 122 8.55 18.85 -9.87
N ASP A 123 8.73 19.50 -11.02
CA ASP A 123 7.70 19.53 -12.08
C ASP A 123 7.48 18.13 -12.70
N GLU A 124 8.52 17.33 -12.79
CA GLU A 124 8.42 15.93 -13.26
C GLU A 124 7.71 15.06 -12.24
N ASN A 125 8.08 15.19 -10.95
CA ASN A 125 7.41 14.49 -9.85
C ASN A 125 5.91 14.82 -9.83
N VAL A 126 5.54 16.10 -9.89
CA VAL A 126 4.14 16.54 -9.92
C VAL A 126 3.39 15.95 -11.12
N ALA A 127 4.00 15.99 -12.31
CA ALA A 127 3.36 15.49 -13.53
C ALA A 127 3.09 13.96 -13.46
N GLU A 128 4.07 13.19 -13.00
CA GLU A 128 3.92 11.74 -12.90
C GLU A 128 3.00 11.34 -11.74
N ALA A 129 3.11 12.00 -10.56
CA ALA A 129 2.18 11.81 -9.44
C ALA A 129 0.73 12.07 -9.86
N LYS A 130 0.50 13.14 -10.63
CA LYS A 130 -0.82 13.44 -11.18
C LYS A 130 -1.33 12.33 -12.11
N LYS A 131 -0.49 11.79 -12.97
CA LYS A 131 -0.83 10.70 -13.89
C LYS A 131 -1.22 9.43 -13.13
N VAL A 132 -0.48 9.10 -12.07
CA VAL A 132 -0.81 7.99 -11.16
C VAL A 132 -2.16 8.24 -10.48
N ALA A 133 -2.38 9.44 -9.93
CA ALA A 133 -3.63 9.78 -9.26
C ALA A 133 -4.83 9.74 -10.21
N ASP A 134 -4.71 10.31 -11.42
CA ASP A 134 -5.78 10.30 -12.41
C ASP A 134 -6.20 8.87 -12.79
N PHE A 135 -5.24 7.94 -12.89
CA PHE A 135 -5.55 6.53 -13.16
C PHE A 135 -6.14 5.81 -11.94
N ALA A 136 -5.51 5.96 -10.77
CA ALA A 136 -5.93 5.29 -9.54
C ALA A 136 -7.35 5.67 -9.11
N HIS A 137 -7.69 6.94 -9.20
CA HIS A 137 -9.01 7.45 -8.82
C HIS A 137 -10.15 6.92 -9.72
N GLN A 138 -9.86 6.59 -10.99
CA GLN A 138 -10.85 5.92 -11.87
C GLN A 138 -11.19 4.50 -11.37
N HIS A 139 -10.34 3.92 -10.53
CA HIS A 139 -10.50 2.59 -9.94
C HIS A 139 -10.81 2.62 -8.44
N ASP A 140 -11.13 3.80 -7.89
CA ASP A 140 -11.40 4.01 -6.45
C ASP A 140 -10.21 3.58 -5.55
N VAL A 141 -8.97 3.74 -6.04
CA VAL A 141 -7.73 3.43 -5.34
C VAL A 141 -7.12 4.72 -4.81
N THR A 142 -6.63 4.71 -3.57
CA THR A 142 -5.96 5.85 -2.94
C THR A 142 -4.50 5.96 -3.38
N VAL A 143 -3.98 7.18 -3.42
CA VAL A 143 -2.61 7.48 -3.84
C VAL A 143 -1.88 8.25 -2.77
N GLU A 144 -0.65 7.87 -2.53
CA GLU A 144 0.36 8.58 -1.76
C GLU A 144 1.48 9.03 -2.71
N ALA A 145 2.13 10.13 -2.41
CA ALA A 145 3.27 10.62 -3.16
C ALA A 145 4.28 11.28 -2.22
N GLU A 146 5.54 11.30 -2.63
CA GLU A 146 6.64 11.87 -1.84
C GLU A 146 7.21 13.12 -2.49
N LEU A 147 7.52 14.11 -1.65
CA LEU A 147 8.16 15.36 -2.03
C LEU A 147 9.43 15.56 -1.22
N GLY A 148 10.55 15.75 -1.93
CA GLY A 148 11.87 15.84 -1.30
C GLY A 148 12.44 14.46 -0.96
N VAL A 149 13.75 14.43 -0.70
CA VAL A 149 14.48 13.19 -0.39
C VAL A 149 14.76 13.12 1.10
N LEU A 150 14.31 12.06 1.74
CA LEU A 150 14.62 11.78 3.14
C LEU A 150 16.03 11.17 3.26
N ALA A 151 16.79 11.59 4.29
CA ALA A 151 18.07 10.97 4.58
C ALA A 151 17.86 9.54 5.11
N GLY A 152 18.62 8.58 4.58
CA GLY A 152 18.54 7.18 4.99
C GLY A 152 18.88 6.21 3.85
N ILE A 153 18.43 4.99 4.03
CA ILE A 153 18.53 3.92 3.03
C ILE A 153 17.11 3.37 2.89
N GLU A 154 16.52 3.54 1.71
CA GLU A 154 15.23 2.99 1.36
C GLU A 154 15.39 2.17 0.08
N ASP A 155 15.18 0.86 0.17
CA ASP A 155 15.45 -0.12 -0.89
C ASP A 155 16.82 0.15 -1.57
N ASP A 156 16.83 0.68 -2.79
CA ASP A 156 18.04 0.98 -3.57
C ASP A 156 18.48 2.45 -3.46
N VAL A 157 17.73 3.31 -2.74
CA VAL A 157 18.03 4.74 -2.61
C VAL A 157 18.79 5.01 -1.34
N LYS A 158 19.90 5.76 -1.46
CA LYS A 158 20.71 6.22 -0.31
C LYS A 158 20.86 7.73 -0.39
N ALA A 159 20.41 8.42 0.65
CA ALA A 159 20.61 9.84 0.82
C ALA A 159 21.36 10.14 2.11
N ALA A 160 22.40 10.98 2.03
CA ALA A 160 23.18 11.39 3.21
C ALA A 160 22.46 12.50 4.01
N GLU A 161 21.65 13.32 3.36
CA GLU A 161 20.97 14.48 3.93
C GLU A 161 19.55 14.61 3.35
N HIS A 162 18.65 15.24 4.12
CA HIS A 162 17.32 15.60 3.59
C HIS A 162 17.44 16.70 2.54
N ILE A 163 16.73 16.55 1.43
CA ILE A 163 16.65 17.52 0.33
C ILE A 163 15.17 17.84 0.10
N TYR A 164 14.81 19.11 0.31
CA TYR A 164 13.44 19.61 0.13
C TYR A 164 13.35 20.54 -1.06
#